data_5a1f9d15b93012cfb251c6e3cbd43936
#
_entry.id   5a1f9d15b93012cfb251c6e3cbd43936
#
_cell.length_a   1.000
_cell.length_b   1.000
_cell.length_c   1.000
_cell.angle_alpha   90.00
_cell.angle_beta   90.00
_cell.angle_gamma   90.00
#
_symmetry.space_group_name_H-M   'P 1'
#
loop_
_entity.id
_entity.type
_entity.pdbx_description
1 polymer ?
#
loop_
_entity_poly.entity_id
_entity_poly.type
_entity_poly.pdbx_seq_one_letter_code
_entity_poly.pdbx_strand_id
1 'polypeptide(L)'
;MYHDAMVPASAFDMIIDNPAYDYTLFSTPNMSVEKEDYLIGMHVSTLVRDGGTLQVGIGSLGDAIAYSMILRHTQNDAYRSAIADLGVMDKSGDLVRRIGGLEPFGKGLYGSSEMFVNGLLELYKAGILRRKVYDHAGLQRLLNDADVTEQVTPAMLEQLLAHKAIRPLLKPRDLAFLQRYGIFKADIRLVNGRLLTGDGHDIGADLNDEANLNDIAAHCLGTTLQGGILLHAGFFLGPRAFYNTLTAMDEAESRQFCMTTVDNVNHLYGDQELKSLQRKDGRFINTCLMVTLSGGVVSDGLEDGRVVSGVGGQYNFVSMAHALQDGRLIMMLRSHRTKDGVAMSNIVWNYGHMTIPRILRDIVVTEFGIANLRSKTDKEIMA
;
A
#
# COMPACT_ATOMS: atom_id res chain seq x y z
N MET A 1 2.35 11.39 -12.16
CA MET A 1 1.95 9.97 -12.06
C MET A 1 3.03 9.01 -12.54
N TYR A 2 3.68 9.27 -13.65
CA TYR A 2 4.55 8.26 -14.27
C TYR A 2 5.94 8.12 -13.63
N HIS A 3 6.46 9.11 -12.93
CA HIS A 3 7.75 9.05 -12.19
C HIS A 3 8.81 8.15 -12.87
N ASP A 4 9.14 7.01 -12.24
CA ASP A 4 10.16 6.07 -12.72
C ASP A 4 9.74 5.33 -14.01
N ALA A 5 8.46 5.35 -14.40
CA ALA A 5 7.97 4.78 -15.65
C ALA A 5 8.15 5.71 -16.86
N MET A 6 8.66 6.94 -16.66
CA MET A 6 9.01 7.84 -17.76
C MET A 6 10.38 7.47 -18.33
N VAL A 7 10.40 7.22 -19.64
CA VAL A 7 11.63 6.97 -20.38
C VAL A 7 11.80 7.99 -21.50
N PRO A 8 13.04 8.38 -21.85
CA PRO A 8 13.26 9.33 -22.93
C PRO A 8 12.88 8.73 -24.28
N ALA A 9 12.47 9.55 -25.22
CA ALA A 9 12.13 9.10 -26.60
C ALA A 9 13.28 8.33 -27.27
N SER A 10 14.52 8.63 -26.92
CA SER A 10 15.71 7.94 -27.41
C SER A 10 15.83 6.46 -26.95
N ALA A 11 14.98 6.02 -26.02
CA ALA A 11 14.93 4.60 -25.62
C ALA A 11 14.19 3.71 -26.64
N PHE A 12 13.56 4.30 -27.67
CA PHE A 12 12.77 3.60 -28.68
C PHE A 12 13.43 3.75 -30.06
N ASP A 13 13.51 2.65 -30.80
CA ASP A 13 13.96 2.68 -32.21
C ASP A 13 12.92 3.30 -33.15
N MET A 14 11.63 3.21 -32.80
CA MET A 14 10.53 3.75 -33.58
C MET A 14 9.40 4.23 -32.67
N ILE A 15 8.89 5.42 -32.92
CA ILE A 15 7.72 6.00 -32.26
C ILE A 15 6.65 6.23 -33.34
N ILE A 16 5.46 5.65 -33.13
CA ILE A 16 4.28 5.89 -33.96
C ILE A 16 3.37 6.84 -33.21
N ASP A 17 3.27 8.07 -33.68
CA ASP A 17 2.38 9.11 -33.15
C ASP A 17 1.35 9.47 -34.24
N ASN A 18 0.28 8.68 -34.29
CA ASN A 18 -0.80 8.87 -35.23
C ASN A 18 -2.16 8.66 -34.54
N PRO A 19 -3.03 9.68 -34.47
CA PRO A 19 -4.34 9.58 -33.83
C PRO A 19 -5.24 8.46 -34.39
N ALA A 20 -4.99 7.99 -35.62
CA ALA A 20 -5.70 6.86 -36.19
C ALA A 20 -5.44 5.52 -35.45
N TYR A 21 -4.38 5.46 -34.64
CA TYR A 21 -4.00 4.31 -33.81
C TYR A 21 -4.29 4.54 -32.33
N ASP A 22 -5.09 5.54 -31.99
CA ASP A 22 -5.52 5.78 -30.60
C ASP A 22 -6.67 4.84 -30.25
N TYR A 23 -6.33 3.72 -29.63
CA TYR A 23 -7.27 2.70 -29.20
C TYR A 23 -7.57 2.81 -27.71
N THR A 24 -8.80 2.46 -27.33
CA THR A 24 -9.17 2.34 -25.92
C THR A 24 -8.29 1.28 -25.25
N LEU A 25 -7.70 1.63 -24.12
CA LEU A 25 -6.91 0.71 -23.31
C LEU A 25 -7.75 -0.50 -22.89
N PHE A 26 -7.10 -1.66 -22.80
CA PHE A 26 -7.72 -2.88 -22.31
C PHE A 26 -8.33 -2.65 -20.91
N SER A 27 -9.56 -3.09 -20.73
CA SER A 27 -10.21 -3.11 -19.43
C SER A 27 -10.69 -4.51 -19.09
N THR A 28 -10.57 -4.88 -17.83
CA THR A 28 -11.18 -6.10 -17.32
C THR A 28 -12.70 -5.98 -17.34
N PRO A 29 -13.46 -7.06 -17.61
CA PRO A 29 -14.89 -7.07 -17.40
C PRO A 29 -15.23 -6.75 -15.95
N ASN A 30 -16.19 -5.86 -15.73
CA ASN A 30 -16.78 -5.70 -14.40
C ASN A 30 -17.62 -6.94 -14.09
N MET A 31 -17.14 -7.74 -13.15
CA MET A 31 -17.90 -8.88 -12.62
C MET A 31 -18.89 -8.38 -11.59
N SER A 32 -20.10 -9.00 -11.55
CA SER A 32 -21.04 -8.75 -10.45
C SER A 32 -20.39 -9.14 -9.12
N VAL A 33 -20.61 -8.30 -8.11
CA VAL A 33 -20.22 -8.58 -6.73
C VAL A 33 -21.37 -9.32 -6.07
N GLU A 34 -21.18 -10.59 -5.77
CA GLU A 34 -22.19 -11.44 -5.15
C GLU A 34 -22.21 -11.25 -3.63
N LYS A 35 -23.24 -11.78 -2.99
CA LYS A 35 -23.41 -11.66 -1.53
C LYS A 35 -22.22 -12.24 -0.75
N GLU A 36 -21.71 -13.37 -1.21
CA GLU A 36 -20.55 -14.05 -0.62
C GLU A 36 -19.30 -13.17 -0.69
N ASP A 37 -19.10 -12.42 -1.78
CA ASP A 37 -17.98 -11.52 -1.94
C ASP A 37 -18.05 -10.36 -0.93
N TYR A 38 -19.25 -9.77 -0.71
CA TYR A 38 -19.43 -8.75 0.31
C TYR A 38 -19.14 -9.27 1.71
N LEU A 39 -19.59 -10.51 2.05
CA LEU A 39 -19.29 -11.13 3.34
C LEU A 39 -17.77 -11.32 3.54
N ILE A 40 -17.07 -11.80 2.50
CA ILE A 40 -15.61 -11.90 2.51
C ILE A 40 -14.97 -10.51 2.69
N GLY A 41 -15.44 -9.50 1.95
CA GLY A 41 -14.97 -8.12 2.04
C GLY A 41 -15.13 -7.56 3.46
N MET A 42 -16.27 -7.80 4.10
CA MET A 42 -16.53 -7.40 5.49
C MET A 42 -15.52 -8.03 6.46
N HIS A 43 -15.29 -9.34 6.37
CA HIS A 43 -14.29 -10.03 7.19
C HIS A 43 -12.88 -9.46 6.96
N VAL A 44 -12.45 -9.33 5.71
CA VAL A 44 -11.12 -8.84 5.34
C VAL A 44 -10.90 -7.40 5.80
N SER A 45 -11.90 -6.52 5.69
CA SER A 45 -11.79 -5.12 6.09
C SER A 45 -11.47 -4.94 7.58
N THR A 46 -11.87 -5.89 8.44
CA THR A 46 -11.53 -5.88 9.87
C THR A 46 -10.05 -6.15 10.15
N LEU A 47 -9.34 -6.77 9.22
CA LEU A 47 -7.92 -7.12 9.35
C LEU A 47 -6.98 -5.99 8.88
N VAL A 48 -7.53 -4.93 8.29
CA VAL A 48 -6.76 -3.79 7.80
C VAL A 48 -6.59 -2.76 8.91
N ARG A 49 -5.33 -2.47 9.27
CA ARG A 49 -4.97 -1.49 10.30
C ARG A 49 -4.90 -0.09 9.72
N ASP A 50 -5.46 0.89 10.43
CA ASP A 50 -5.29 2.30 10.12
C ASP A 50 -3.81 2.72 10.23
N GLY A 51 -3.33 3.51 9.29
CA GLY A 51 -1.90 3.87 9.18
C GLY A 51 -1.03 2.81 8.51
N GLY A 52 -1.62 1.69 8.06
CA GLY A 52 -0.93 0.58 7.43
C GLY A 52 -0.75 0.70 5.91
N THR A 53 -0.29 -0.39 5.32
CA THR A 53 -0.08 -0.53 3.87
C THR A 53 -1.05 -1.57 3.30
N LEU A 54 -1.59 -1.28 2.13
CA LEU A 54 -2.54 -2.14 1.43
C LEU A 54 -1.99 -2.58 0.07
N GLN A 55 -2.05 -3.88 -0.19
CA GLN A 55 -2.02 -4.48 -1.53
C GLN A 55 -3.34 -5.19 -1.76
N VAL A 56 -3.97 -4.95 -2.88
CA VAL A 56 -5.21 -5.61 -3.30
C VAL A 56 -5.20 -5.84 -4.81
N GLY A 57 -5.75 -6.98 -5.24
CA GLY A 57 -5.91 -7.33 -6.64
C GLY A 57 -7.21 -6.82 -7.26
N ILE A 58 -7.48 -7.25 -8.49
CA ILE A 58 -8.70 -6.99 -9.26
C ILE A 58 -9.80 -8.01 -8.95
N GLY A 59 -10.99 -7.76 -9.52
CA GLY A 59 -12.14 -8.66 -9.51
C GLY A 59 -13.14 -8.36 -8.41
N SER A 60 -14.27 -9.09 -8.41
CA SER A 60 -15.40 -8.86 -7.50
C SER A 60 -15.02 -8.84 -6.03
N LEU A 61 -14.09 -9.70 -5.61
CA LEU A 61 -13.57 -9.70 -4.22
C LEU A 61 -12.78 -8.44 -3.90
N GLY A 62 -11.96 -7.93 -4.84
CA GLY A 62 -11.24 -6.66 -4.67
C GLY A 62 -12.20 -5.48 -4.52
N ASP A 63 -13.26 -5.43 -5.33
CA ASP A 63 -14.31 -4.41 -5.28
C ASP A 63 -15.11 -4.49 -3.97
N ALA A 64 -15.43 -5.72 -3.52
CA ALA A 64 -16.10 -5.94 -2.24
C ALA A 64 -15.29 -5.47 -1.03
N ILE A 65 -13.95 -5.64 -1.05
CA ILE A 65 -13.07 -5.12 -0.02
C ILE A 65 -13.08 -3.60 -0.02
N ALA A 66 -12.91 -2.97 -1.18
CA ALA A 66 -12.93 -1.52 -1.29
C ALA A 66 -14.25 -0.95 -0.76
N TYR A 67 -15.39 -1.53 -1.17
CA TYR A 67 -16.70 -1.18 -0.64
C TYR A 67 -16.79 -1.30 0.89
N SER A 68 -16.35 -2.44 1.45
CA SER A 68 -16.41 -2.69 2.89
C SER A 68 -15.54 -1.72 3.69
N MET A 69 -14.38 -1.34 3.15
CA MET A 69 -13.49 -0.34 3.76
C MET A 69 -14.09 1.08 3.67
N ILE A 70 -14.75 1.42 2.57
CA ILE A 70 -15.46 2.69 2.43
C ILE A 70 -16.63 2.75 3.42
N LEU A 71 -17.42 1.68 3.54
CA LEU A 71 -18.50 1.57 4.53
C LEU A 71 -17.96 1.75 5.96
N ARG A 72 -16.84 1.06 6.30
CA ARG A 72 -16.14 1.22 7.59
C ARG A 72 -15.74 2.66 7.85
N HIS A 73 -15.30 3.39 6.83
CA HIS A 73 -14.81 4.76 6.98
C HIS A 73 -15.94 5.79 7.06
N THR A 74 -16.94 5.67 6.19
CA THR A 74 -17.97 6.70 5.99
C THR A 74 -19.26 6.46 6.75
N GLN A 75 -19.56 5.19 7.08
CA GLN A 75 -20.80 4.78 7.77
C GLN A 75 -20.45 3.76 8.88
N ASN A 76 -19.60 4.17 9.82
CA ASN A 76 -18.99 3.27 10.79
C ASN A 76 -20.00 2.56 11.69
N ASP A 77 -21.07 3.21 12.08
CA ASP A 77 -22.12 2.58 12.94
C ASP A 77 -22.81 1.42 12.21
N ALA A 78 -23.19 1.62 10.94
CA ALA A 78 -23.75 0.56 10.11
C ALA A 78 -22.76 -0.59 9.87
N TYR A 79 -21.49 -0.24 9.61
CA TYR A 79 -20.41 -1.21 9.49
C TYR A 79 -20.26 -2.05 10.76
N ARG A 80 -20.19 -1.43 11.93
CA ARG A 80 -20.04 -2.12 13.23
C ARG A 80 -21.23 -3.02 13.55
N SER A 81 -22.45 -2.58 13.22
CA SER A 81 -23.64 -3.40 13.36
C SER A 81 -23.54 -4.66 12.49
N ALA A 82 -23.17 -4.52 11.23
CA ALA A 82 -23.00 -5.66 10.33
C ALA A 82 -21.87 -6.62 10.80
N ILE A 83 -20.75 -6.10 11.32
CA ILE A 83 -19.67 -6.92 11.89
C ILE A 83 -20.14 -7.68 13.13
N ALA A 84 -21.00 -7.08 13.97
CA ALA A 84 -21.60 -7.74 15.13
C ALA A 84 -22.54 -8.87 14.70
N ASP A 85 -23.42 -8.62 13.71
CA ASP A 85 -24.34 -9.63 13.16
C ASP A 85 -23.59 -10.83 12.55
N LEU A 86 -22.41 -10.61 11.98
CA LEU A 86 -21.53 -11.66 11.48
C LEU A 86 -20.78 -12.42 12.60
N GLY A 87 -20.83 -11.96 13.85
CA GLY A 87 -20.13 -12.55 14.98
C GLY A 87 -18.60 -12.52 14.83
N VAL A 88 -18.05 -11.55 14.10
CA VAL A 88 -16.60 -11.48 13.81
C VAL A 88 -15.79 -11.31 15.09
N MET A 89 -16.26 -10.45 16.00
CA MET A 89 -15.54 -10.17 17.23
C MET A 89 -15.59 -11.32 18.23
N ASP A 90 -16.61 -12.15 18.18
CA ASP A 90 -16.73 -13.35 19.04
C ASP A 90 -15.76 -14.45 18.58
N LYS A 91 -15.63 -14.63 17.26
CA LYS A 91 -14.79 -15.67 16.65
C LYS A 91 -13.34 -15.27 16.45
N SER A 92 -13.08 -14.01 16.12
CA SER A 92 -11.77 -13.52 15.66
C SER A 92 -11.34 -12.20 16.30
N GLY A 93 -12.01 -11.77 17.40
CA GLY A 93 -11.80 -10.45 18.00
C GLY A 93 -10.36 -10.18 18.44
N ASP A 94 -9.66 -11.20 18.98
CA ASP A 94 -8.26 -11.06 19.38
C ASP A 94 -7.34 -10.81 18.18
N LEU A 95 -7.60 -11.48 17.08
CA LEU A 95 -6.85 -11.24 15.84
C LEU A 95 -7.11 -9.83 15.32
N VAL A 96 -8.39 -9.43 15.23
CA VAL A 96 -8.80 -8.09 14.76
C VAL A 96 -8.15 -6.99 15.61
N ARG A 97 -8.21 -7.08 16.94
CA ARG A 97 -7.56 -6.12 17.85
C ARG A 97 -6.05 -6.05 17.67
N ARG A 98 -5.41 -7.19 17.44
CA ARG A 98 -3.95 -7.28 17.30
C ARG A 98 -3.44 -6.72 15.98
N ILE A 99 -4.10 -7.01 14.85
CA ILE A 99 -3.55 -6.70 13.51
C ILE A 99 -4.42 -5.77 12.67
N GLY A 100 -5.67 -5.50 13.04
CA GLY A 100 -6.64 -4.74 12.29
C GLY A 100 -7.33 -3.65 13.10
N GLY A 101 -8.64 -3.55 12.95
CA GLY A 101 -9.50 -2.62 13.69
C GLY A 101 -10.85 -2.43 13.04
N LEU A 102 -11.75 -1.73 13.75
CA LEU A 102 -13.12 -1.42 13.29
C LEU A 102 -13.37 0.08 13.13
N GLU A 103 -12.48 0.93 13.65
CA GLU A 103 -12.63 2.38 13.59
C GLU A 103 -12.42 2.92 12.16
N PRO A 104 -12.98 4.08 11.84
CA PRO A 104 -12.65 4.79 10.60
C PRO A 104 -11.13 4.96 10.42
N PHE A 105 -10.71 5.11 9.17
CA PHE A 105 -9.29 5.31 8.85
C PHE A 105 -8.87 6.76 9.15
N GLY A 106 -8.40 7.02 10.37
CA GLY A 106 -7.94 8.33 10.84
C GLY A 106 -6.60 8.76 10.21
N LYS A 107 -5.61 7.88 10.17
CA LYS A 107 -4.29 8.09 9.54
C LYS A 107 -4.33 7.82 8.03
N GLY A 108 -5.22 6.93 7.62
CA GLY A 108 -5.33 6.45 6.24
C GLY A 108 -4.31 5.36 5.90
N LEU A 109 -4.34 4.92 4.65
CA LEU A 109 -3.52 3.84 4.12
C LEU A 109 -2.55 4.35 3.06
N TYR A 110 -1.44 3.64 2.90
CA TYR A 110 -0.54 3.70 1.76
C TYR A 110 -0.77 2.49 0.85
N GLY A 111 -0.77 2.69 -0.46
CA GLY A 111 -0.88 1.62 -1.44
C GLY A 111 0.47 1.14 -1.94
N SER A 112 0.70 -0.19 -1.92
CA SER A 112 1.84 -0.81 -2.61
C SER A 112 1.34 -2.06 -3.31
N SER A 113 1.03 -1.94 -4.60
CA SER A 113 0.33 -2.99 -5.36
C SER A 113 0.93 -3.13 -6.75
N GLU A 114 1.01 -4.35 -7.29
CA GLU A 114 1.47 -4.57 -8.66
C GLU A 114 0.64 -3.75 -9.65
N MET A 115 -0.66 -3.72 -9.44
CA MET A 115 -1.60 -2.99 -10.28
C MET A 115 -2.23 -1.82 -9.54
N PHE A 116 -2.29 -0.66 -10.18
CA PHE A 116 -3.20 0.41 -9.77
C PHE A 116 -4.59 0.08 -10.32
N VAL A 117 -5.47 -0.36 -9.45
CA VAL A 117 -6.82 -0.84 -9.78
C VAL A 117 -7.90 0.13 -9.32
N ASN A 118 -9.12 -0.03 -9.90
CA ASN A 118 -10.25 0.86 -9.56
C ASN A 118 -10.55 0.89 -8.06
N GLY A 119 -10.46 -0.25 -7.36
CA GLY A 119 -10.68 -0.28 -5.90
C GLY A 119 -9.76 0.65 -5.12
N LEU A 120 -8.48 0.75 -5.49
CA LEU A 120 -7.53 1.70 -4.88
C LEU A 120 -7.87 3.16 -5.20
N LEU A 121 -8.35 3.45 -6.41
CA LEU A 121 -8.83 4.78 -6.78
C LEU A 121 -10.06 5.18 -5.97
N GLU A 122 -11.00 4.28 -5.77
CA GLU A 122 -12.19 4.56 -4.94
C GLU A 122 -11.82 4.76 -3.46
N LEU A 123 -10.83 4.02 -2.93
CA LEU A 123 -10.28 4.27 -1.59
C LEU A 123 -9.61 5.64 -1.49
N TYR A 124 -8.93 6.10 -2.54
CA TYR A 124 -8.38 7.45 -2.61
C TYR A 124 -9.48 8.51 -2.59
N LYS A 125 -10.49 8.39 -3.45
CA LYS A 125 -11.64 9.30 -3.48
C LYS A 125 -12.40 9.38 -2.15
N ALA A 126 -12.48 8.25 -1.44
CA ALA A 126 -13.08 8.18 -0.11
C ALA A 126 -12.18 8.74 1.02
N GLY A 127 -10.95 9.20 0.72
CA GLY A 127 -10.01 9.72 1.72
C GLY A 127 -9.37 8.66 2.60
N ILE A 128 -9.43 7.39 2.21
CA ILE A 128 -8.80 6.27 2.92
C ILE A 128 -7.34 6.13 2.48
N LEU A 129 -7.06 6.17 1.18
CA LEU A 129 -5.69 6.14 0.64
C LEU A 129 -5.09 7.54 0.73
N ARG A 130 -4.50 7.88 1.90
CA ARG A 130 -3.98 9.22 2.19
C ARG A 130 -2.69 9.26 3.00
N ARG A 131 -2.20 8.10 3.52
CA ARG A 131 -0.91 8.03 4.19
C ARG A 131 0.20 8.11 3.15
N LYS A 132 1.02 9.15 3.22
CA LYS A 132 2.15 9.32 2.34
C LYS A 132 3.39 8.60 2.84
N VAL A 133 4.20 8.13 1.90
CA VAL A 133 5.55 7.60 2.17
C VAL A 133 6.58 8.42 1.41
N TYR A 134 7.80 8.46 1.93
CA TYR A 134 8.89 9.28 1.42
C TYR A 134 10.08 8.40 1.04
N ASP A 135 10.84 8.82 0.04
CA ASP A 135 12.00 8.13 -0.51
C ASP A 135 13.29 8.49 0.29
N HIS A 136 13.22 8.31 1.62
CA HIS A 136 14.35 8.48 2.53
C HIS A 136 14.10 7.75 3.85
N ALA A 137 14.93 6.74 4.17
CA ALA A 137 14.72 5.86 5.32
C ALA A 137 14.66 6.61 6.66
N GLY A 138 15.56 7.59 6.87
CA GLY A 138 15.57 8.38 8.11
C GLY A 138 14.28 9.19 8.31
N LEU A 139 13.81 9.90 7.27
CA LEU A 139 12.57 10.66 7.32
C LEU A 139 11.36 9.74 7.51
N GLN A 140 11.32 8.62 6.77
CA GLN A 140 10.23 7.65 6.87
C GLN A 140 10.14 7.02 8.27
N ARG A 141 11.28 6.77 8.92
CA ARG A 141 11.32 6.25 10.30
C ARG A 141 10.72 7.26 11.27
N LEU A 142 11.16 8.53 11.22
CA LEU A 142 10.62 9.59 12.09
C LEU A 142 9.11 9.75 11.95
N LEU A 143 8.59 9.67 10.73
CA LEU A 143 7.15 9.70 10.47
C LEU A 143 6.41 8.46 11.00
N ASN A 144 7.03 7.28 10.92
CA ASN A 144 6.44 6.05 11.44
C ASN A 144 6.36 6.02 12.96
N ASP A 145 7.40 6.56 13.63
CA ASP A 145 7.51 6.61 15.10
C ASP A 145 6.71 7.79 15.70
N ALA A 146 6.11 8.63 14.83
CA ALA A 146 5.37 9.83 15.16
C ALA A 146 6.21 10.92 15.86
N ASP A 147 7.53 10.87 15.67
CA ASP A 147 8.46 11.89 16.16
C ASP A 147 8.31 13.20 15.37
N VAL A 148 7.85 13.10 14.11
CA VAL A 148 7.50 14.22 13.26
C VAL A 148 6.19 13.96 12.51
N THR A 149 5.59 15.03 11.98
CA THR A 149 4.39 14.97 11.13
C THR A 149 4.71 15.53 9.74
N GLU A 150 3.72 15.56 8.83
CA GLU A 150 3.89 16.23 7.53
C GLU A 150 3.99 17.77 7.65
N GLN A 151 3.62 18.36 8.78
CA GLN A 151 3.82 19.77 9.05
C GLN A 151 5.28 20.03 9.40
N VAL A 152 5.90 20.97 8.69
CA VAL A 152 7.29 21.37 8.95
C VAL A 152 7.31 22.31 10.18
N THR A 153 8.10 21.94 11.18
CA THR A 153 8.25 22.69 12.43
C THR A 153 9.72 22.77 12.83
N PRO A 154 10.13 23.72 13.68
CA PRO A 154 11.48 23.73 14.24
C PRO A 154 11.87 22.42 14.90
N ALA A 155 10.96 21.80 15.64
CA ALA A 155 11.18 20.48 16.29
C ALA A 155 11.54 19.38 15.26
N MET A 156 11.09 19.47 14.02
CA MET A 156 11.50 18.53 12.98
C MET A 156 13.01 18.58 12.71
N LEU A 157 13.62 19.78 12.71
CA LEU A 157 15.09 19.89 12.56
C LEU A 157 15.83 19.23 13.71
N GLU A 158 15.35 19.40 14.94
CA GLU A 158 15.92 18.76 16.12
C GLU A 158 15.85 17.23 16.01
N GLN A 159 14.72 16.69 15.57
CA GLN A 159 14.57 15.24 15.36
C GLN A 159 15.47 14.73 14.23
N LEU A 160 15.57 15.46 13.12
CA LEU A 160 16.47 15.10 12.03
C LEU A 160 17.94 15.09 12.47
N LEU A 161 18.35 16.03 13.32
CA LEU A 161 19.69 16.07 13.96
C LEU A 161 19.89 14.89 14.90
N ALA A 162 18.97 14.67 15.84
CA ALA A 162 19.05 13.60 16.83
C ALA A 162 19.20 12.22 16.17
N HIS A 163 18.52 12.00 15.06
CA HIS A 163 18.56 10.76 14.28
C HIS A 163 19.63 10.76 13.17
N LYS A 164 20.51 11.78 13.15
CA LYS A 164 21.63 11.90 12.18
C LYS A 164 21.20 11.86 10.71
N ALA A 165 19.97 12.27 10.42
CA ALA A 165 19.48 12.43 9.05
C ALA A 165 20.12 13.63 8.35
N ILE A 166 20.49 14.67 9.13
CA ILE A 166 21.25 15.85 8.70
C ILE A 166 22.42 16.10 9.66
N ARG A 167 23.42 16.86 9.22
CA ARG A 167 24.57 17.26 10.02
C ARG A 167 24.30 18.54 10.78
N PRO A 168 24.93 18.73 11.98
CA PRO A 168 24.84 20.01 12.68
C PRO A 168 25.31 21.19 11.84
N LEU A 169 26.48 21.07 11.22
CA LEU A 169 26.97 22.04 10.22
C LEU A 169 26.50 21.61 8.84
N LEU A 170 25.46 22.28 8.36
CA LEU A 170 24.84 21.94 7.06
C LEU A 170 25.83 21.99 5.90
N LYS A 171 25.76 20.98 5.05
CA LYS A 171 26.51 20.86 3.80
C LYS A 171 25.57 20.89 2.60
N PRO A 172 26.05 21.05 1.37
CA PRO A 172 25.19 21.07 0.18
C PRO A 172 24.23 19.88 0.08
N ARG A 173 24.66 18.67 0.50
CA ARG A 173 23.80 17.50 0.51
C ARG A 173 22.64 17.61 1.53
N ASP A 174 22.91 18.19 2.69
CA ASP A 174 21.89 18.40 3.72
C ASP A 174 20.86 19.43 3.24
N LEU A 175 21.33 20.53 2.64
CA LEU A 175 20.44 21.53 2.02
C LEU A 175 19.58 20.92 0.90
N ALA A 176 20.18 20.15 -0.01
CA ALA A 176 19.46 19.47 -1.09
C ALA A 176 18.38 18.52 -0.53
N PHE A 177 18.67 17.78 0.54
CA PHE A 177 17.69 16.94 1.26
C PHE A 177 16.56 17.78 1.84
N LEU A 178 16.88 18.84 2.58
CA LEU A 178 15.89 19.71 3.21
C LEU A 178 14.97 20.39 2.19
N GLN A 179 15.51 20.82 1.06
CA GLN A 179 14.74 21.40 -0.04
C GLN A 179 13.92 20.36 -0.80
N ARG A 180 14.47 19.17 -1.08
CA ARG A 180 13.75 18.10 -1.77
C ARG A 180 12.44 17.74 -1.08
N TYR A 181 12.45 17.73 0.26
CA TYR A 181 11.26 17.38 1.05
C TYR A 181 10.49 18.61 1.54
N GLY A 182 10.79 19.81 1.06
CA GLY A 182 10.08 21.03 1.42
C GLY A 182 10.27 21.46 2.88
N ILE A 183 11.26 20.90 3.56
CA ILE A 183 11.61 21.31 4.94
C ILE A 183 12.21 22.69 4.93
N PHE A 184 13.08 22.98 3.96
CA PHE A 184 13.52 24.33 3.64
C PHE A 184 12.84 24.85 2.39
N LYS A 185 12.67 26.16 2.31
CA LYS A 185 12.20 26.86 1.12
C LYS A 185 13.18 26.66 -0.05
N ALA A 186 12.67 26.63 -1.28
CA ALA A 186 13.47 26.33 -2.48
C ALA A 186 14.49 27.40 -2.85
N ASP A 187 14.28 28.65 -2.39
CA ASP A 187 15.14 29.80 -2.66
C ASP A 187 16.37 29.92 -1.75
N ILE A 188 16.49 29.07 -0.73
CA ILE A 188 17.64 29.04 0.19
C ILE A 188 18.89 28.55 -0.56
N ARG A 189 19.99 29.27 -0.39
CA ARG A 189 21.31 28.91 -0.95
C ARG A 189 22.37 28.78 0.14
N LEU A 190 23.26 27.82 0.03
CA LEU A 190 24.40 27.65 0.92
C LEU A 190 25.65 28.20 0.25
N VAL A 191 26.19 29.30 0.76
CA VAL A 191 27.39 29.96 0.24
C VAL A 191 28.39 30.15 1.38
N ASN A 192 29.60 29.66 1.23
CA ASN A 192 30.67 29.79 2.21
C ASN A 192 30.28 29.42 3.66
N GLY A 193 29.42 28.38 3.83
CA GLY A 193 28.96 27.93 5.14
C GLY A 193 27.83 28.79 5.76
N ARG A 194 27.21 29.66 4.96
CA ARG A 194 26.09 30.50 5.36
C ARG A 194 24.86 30.26 4.45
N LEU A 195 23.70 30.32 5.03
CA LEU A 195 22.41 30.22 4.33
C LEU A 195 21.95 31.62 3.90
N LEU A 196 21.77 31.80 2.62
CA LEU A 196 21.23 33.02 2.04
C LEU A 196 19.78 32.77 1.62
N THR A 197 18.84 33.54 2.15
CA THR A 197 17.42 33.48 1.79
C THR A 197 17.12 34.38 0.59
N GLY A 198 16.01 34.12 -0.11
CA GLY A 198 15.58 34.93 -1.25
C GLY A 198 15.18 36.36 -0.86
N ASP A 199 14.79 36.60 0.38
CA ASP A 199 14.44 37.90 0.98
C ASP A 199 15.63 38.62 1.62
N GLY A 200 16.87 38.06 1.50
CA GLY A 200 18.12 38.74 1.78
C GLY A 200 18.71 38.48 3.17
N HIS A 201 18.19 37.55 3.97
CA HIS A 201 18.82 37.16 5.23
C HIS A 201 20.09 36.33 4.97
N ASP A 202 21.11 36.53 5.80
CA ASP A 202 22.39 35.84 5.79
C ASP A 202 22.60 35.17 7.17
N ILE A 203 22.38 33.86 7.24
CA ILE A 203 22.25 33.09 8.48
C ILE A 203 23.36 32.05 8.56
N GLY A 204 23.94 31.82 9.75
CA GLY A 204 24.91 30.75 9.95
C GLY A 204 24.29 29.37 9.72
N ALA A 205 25.04 28.45 9.09
CA ALA A 205 24.56 27.10 8.75
C ALA A 205 24.86 26.05 9.87
N ASP A 206 25.30 26.49 11.05
CA ASP A 206 25.54 25.60 12.21
C ASP A 206 24.29 25.55 13.08
N LEU A 207 23.65 24.38 13.12
CA LEU A 207 22.42 24.11 13.90
C LEU A 207 22.69 23.89 15.39
N ASN A 208 23.97 23.78 15.84
CA ASN A 208 24.31 23.76 17.25
C ASN A 208 24.31 25.17 17.87
N ASP A 209 24.34 26.22 17.05
CA ASP A 209 24.22 27.60 17.49
C ASP A 209 22.74 27.96 17.60
N GLU A 210 22.28 28.28 18.81
CA GLU A 210 20.89 28.59 19.12
C GLU A 210 20.37 29.83 18.35
N ALA A 211 21.22 30.84 18.13
CA ALA A 211 20.84 32.02 17.34
C ALA A 211 20.60 31.65 15.89
N ASN A 212 21.51 30.85 15.29
CA ASN A 212 21.32 30.34 13.93
C ASN A 212 20.04 29.49 13.82
N LEU A 213 19.80 28.60 14.80
CA LEU A 213 18.62 27.74 14.78
C LEU A 213 17.31 28.53 14.82
N ASN A 214 17.27 29.59 15.64
CA ASN A 214 16.12 30.51 15.70
C ASN A 214 15.90 31.27 14.38
N ASP A 215 16.97 31.79 13.79
CA ASP A 215 16.89 32.49 12.49
C ASP A 215 16.50 31.54 11.36
N ILE A 216 17.04 30.30 11.34
CA ILE A 216 16.65 29.26 10.40
C ILE A 216 15.17 28.91 10.54
N ALA A 217 14.70 28.77 11.79
CA ALA A 217 13.28 28.49 12.07
C ALA A 217 12.37 29.61 11.56
N ALA A 218 12.79 30.87 11.70
CA ALA A 218 12.01 32.03 11.27
C ALA A 218 12.00 32.24 9.74
N HIS A 219 13.12 31.99 9.07
CA HIS A 219 13.32 32.45 7.69
C HIS A 219 13.47 31.32 6.64
N CYS A 220 13.97 30.13 7.06
CA CYS A 220 14.31 29.06 6.10
C CYS A 220 13.23 27.97 5.95
N LEU A 221 12.39 27.75 6.99
CA LEU A 221 11.44 26.65 6.97
C LEU A 221 10.32 26.80 5.94
N GLY A 222 9.99 25.70 5.29
CA GLY A 222 8.75 25.52 4.54
C GLY A 222 7.55 25.31 5.48
N THR A 223 6.42 24.86 4.92
CA THR A 223 5.18 24.65 5.70
C THR A 223 4.81 23.19 5.85
N THR A 224 4.95 22.42 4.78
CA THR A 224 4.57 21.01 4.73
C THR A 224 5.58 20.20 3.92
N LEU A 225 5.74 18.93 4.28
CA LEU A 225 6.58 18.00 3.54
C LEU A 225 6.09 17.85 2.09
N GLN A 226 7.02 17.77 1.17
CA GLN A 226 6.80 17.58 -0.27
C GLN A 226 7.34 16.22 -0.74
N GLY A 227 6.89 15.77 -1.92
CA GLY A 227 7.37 14.52 -2.53
C GLY A 227 6.83 13.24 -1.91
N GLY A 228 5.78 13.35 -1.08
CA GLY A 228 5.12 12.17 -0.50
C GLY A 228 4.26 11.43 -1.53
N ILE A 229 4.33 10.08 -1.50
CA ILE A 229 3.63 9.18 -2.40
C ILE A 229 2.56 8.40 -1.66
N LEU A 230 1.35 8.37 -2.21
CA LEU A 230 0.18 7.62 -1.70
C LEU A 230 0.15 6.18 -2.18
N LEU A 231 0.66 5.94 -3.40
CA LEU A 231 0.62 4.63 -4.04
C LEU A 231 1.85 4.43 -4.91
N HIS A 232 2.51 3.29 -4.76
CA HIS A 232 3.43 2.75 -5.76
C HIS A 232 2.77 1.58 -6.49
N ALA A 233 2.81 1.60 -7.83
CA ALA A 233 2.29 0.51 -8.65
C ALA A 233 3.14 0.31 -9.91
N GLY A 234 3.02 -0.88 -10.54
CA GLY A 234 3.73 -1.22 -11.76
C GLY A 234 2.98 -0.80 -13.02
N PHE A 235 1.66 -0.97 -13.04
CA PHE A 235 0.83 -0.65 -14.20
C PHE A 235 -0.63 -0.39 -13.81
N PHE A 236 -1.40 0.17 -14.76
CA PHE A 236 -2.82 0.48 -14.59
C PHE A 236 -3.69 -0.67 -15.08
N LEU A 237 -4.78 -0.97 -14.36
CA LEU A 237 -5.80 -1.90 -14.84
C LEU A 237 -7.16 -1.56 -14.21
N GLY A 238 -8.10 -1.13 -15.03
CA GLY A 238 -9.43 -0.78 -14.57
C GLY A 238 -10.43 -0.56 -15.71
N PRO A 239 -11.68 -0.24 -15.39
CA PRO A 239 -12.69 0.11 -16.37
C PRO A 239 -12.41 1.47 -17.02
N ARG A 240 -13.11 1.78 -18.12
CA ARG A 240 -12.94 3.05 -18.84
C ARG A 240 -13.08 4.29 -17.92
N ALA A 241 -14.01 4.26 -16.99
CA ALA A 241 -14.20 5.35 -16.03
C ALA A 241 -12.97 5.59 -15.14
N PHE A 242 -12.25 4.53 -14.76
CA PHE A 242 -10.98 4.61 -14.05
C PHE A 242 -9.93 5.40 -14.86
N TYR A 243 -9.69 5.02 -16.12
CA TYR A 243 -8.74 5.72 -16.99
C TYR A 243 -9.12 7.19 -17.21
N ASN A 244 -10.41 7.48 -17.42
CA ASN A 244 -10.89 8.85 -17.57
C ASN A 244 -10.61 9.68 -16.31
N THR A 245 -10.78 9.10 -15.11
CA THR A 245 -10.45 9.80 -13.85
C THR A 245 -8.94 10.08 -13.76
N LEU A 246 -8.08 9.09 -14.07
CA LEU A 246 -6.63 9.30 -14.03
C LEU A 246 -6.16 10.38 -15.00
N THR A 247 -6.75 10.44 -16.19
CA THR A 247 -6.42 11.45 -17.21
C THR A 247 -6.88 12.86 -16.79
N ALA A 248 -7.95 12.96 -16.01
CA ALA A 248 -8.50 14.23 -15.54
C ALA A 248 -7.81 14.79 -14.29
N MET A 249 -6.92 14.01 -13.64
CA MET A 249 -6.17 14.47 -12.47
C MET A 249 -5.25 15.63 -12.84
N ASP A 250 -5.18 16.65 -12.00
CA ASP A 250 -4.18 17.70 -12.13
C ASP A 250 -2.76 17.19 -11.80
N GLU A 251 -1.77 18.02 -12.05
CA GLU A 251 -0.37 17.65 -11.86
C GLU A 251 -0.02 17.40 -10.39
N ALA A 252 -0.55 18.17 -9.46
CA ALA A 252 -0.27 18.04 -8.02
C ALA A 252 -0.89 16.76 -7.47
N GLU A 253 -2.12 16.44 -7.88
CA GLU A 253 -2.82 15.22 -7.54
C GLU A 253 -2.10 13.99 -8.13
N SER A 254 -1.80 14.03 -9.43
CA SER A 254 -1.18 12.92 -10.14
C SER A 254 0.23 12.59 -9.66
N ARG A 255 0.98 13.57 -9.16
CA ARG A 255 2.33 13.37 -8.58
C ARG A 255 2.34 12.51 -7.32
N GLN A 256 1.21 12.35 -6.64
CA GLN A 256 1.10 11.52 -5.44
C GLN A 256 1.04 10.02 -5.75
N PHE A 257 0.88 9.63 -7.02
CA PHE A 257 0.88 8.24 -7.48
C PHE A 257 2.16 7.96 -8.26
N CYS A 258 2.96 7.01 -7.81
CA CYS A 258 4.23 6.66 -8.45
C CYS A 258 4.10 5.35 -9.22
N MET A 259 4.17 5.44 -10.54
CA MET A 259 4.34 4.27 -11.40
C MET A 259 5.82 3.95 -11.49
N THR A 260 6.17 2.71 -11.17
CA THR A 260 7.55 2.22 -11.08
C THR A 260 7.65 0.81 -11.64
N THR A 261 8.81 0.16 -11.57
CA THR A 261 8.96 -1.22 -12.01
C THR A 261 8.18 -2.18 -11.10
N VAL A 262 7.66 -3.27 -11.70
CA VAL A 262 7.01 -4.36 -10.95
C VAL A 262 7.96 -4.94 -9.88
N ASP A 263 9.26 -5.06 -10.17
CA ASP A 263 10.26 -5.50 -9.21
C ASP A 263 10.33 -4.59 -7.97
N ASN A 264 10.23 -3.28 -8.16
CA ASN A 264 10.24 -2.35 -7.03
C ASN A 264 9.05 -2.57 -6.10
N VAL A 265 7.89 -2.89 -6.66
CA VAL A 265 6.65 -3.11 -5.89
C VAL A 265 6.60 -4.51 -5.29
N ASN A 266 6.94 -5.54 -6.08
CA ASN A 266 6.74 -6.94 -5.71
C ASN A 266 7.84 -7.49 -4.79
N HIS A 267 8.96 -6.78 -4.60
CA HIS A 267 10.09 -7.22 -3.80
C HIS A 267 10.55 -6.17 -2.78
N LEU A 268 11.22 -6.64 -1.73
CA LEU A 268 11.96 -5.79 -0.80
C LEU A 268 13.40 -5.49 -1.28
N TYR A 269 13.89 -6.21 -2.28
CA TYR A 269 15.26 -6.07 -2.78
C TYR A 269 15.55 -4.65 -3.30
N GLY A 270 16.82 -4.26 -3.27
CA GLY A 270 17.35 -2.97 -3.72
C GLY A 270 17.39 -1.92 -2.62
N ASP A 271 16.33 -1.73 -1.84
CA ASP A 271 16.31 -0.87 -0.64
C ASP A 271 15.37 -1.47 0.41
N GLN A 272 15.83 -2.57 1.02
CA GLN A 272 15.00 -3.34 1.95
C GLN A 272 14.61 -2.54 3.20
N GLU A 273 15.50 -1.69 3.71
CA GLU A 273 15.23 -0.85 4.87
C GLU A 273 14.10 0.14 4.58
N LEU A 274 14.25 0.93 3.54
CA LEU A 274 13.25 1.93 3.14
C LEU A 274 11.91 1.27 2.82
N LYS A 275 11.92 0.22 2.00
CA LYS A 275 10.70 -0.50 1.61
C LYS A 275 9.98 -1.11 2.83
N SER A 276 10.71 -1.63 3.81
CA SER A 276 10.12 -2.15 5.05
C SER A 276 9.46 -1.04 5.87
N LEU A 277 10.11 0.12 5.98
CA LEU A 277 9.55 1.29 6.66
C LEU A 277 8.28 1.82 5.96
N GLN A 278 8.31 1.92 4.64
CA GLN A 278 7.16 2.36 3.84
C GLN A 278 5.98 1.40 3.97
N ARG A 279 6.24 0.06 4.00
CA ARG A 279 5.24 -1.02 4.01
C ARG A 279 4.84 -1.48 5.41
N LYS A 280 4.96 -0.60 6.40
CA LYS A 280 4.53 -0.82 7.78
C LYS A 280 3.10 -1.37 7.83
N ASP A 281 2.84 -2.32 8.72
CA ASP A 281 1.53 -2.97 8.90
C ASP A 281 0.92 -3.46 7.57
N GLY A 282 1.74 -4.06 6.69
CA GLY A 282 1.33 -4.47 5.35
C GLY A 282 0.26 -5.57 5.36
N ARG A 283 -0.81 -5.35 4.58
CA ARG A 283 -1.85 -6.35 4.31
C ARG A 283 -1.81 -6.69 2.83
N PHE A 284 -1.41 -7.93 2.55
CA PHE A 284 -1.26 -8.47 1.21
C PHE A 284 -2.42 -9.40 0.93
N ILE A 285 -3.40 -8.91 0.17
CA ILE A 285 -4.70 -9.54 -0.01
C ILE A 285 -4.79 -10.12 -1.41
N ASN A 286 -4.93 -11.43 -1.49
CA ASN A 286 -4.92 -12.17 -2.73
C ASN A 286 -6.06 -13.18 -2.80
N THR A 287 -6.55 -13.45 -4.01
CA THR A 287 -7.59 -14.44 -4.28
C THR A 287 -6.96 -15.77 -4.67
N CYS A 288 -7.58 -16.88 -4.31
CA CYS A 288 -7.20 -18.21 -4.75
C CYS A 288 -8.41 -19.05 -5.20
N LEU A 289 -8.13 -20.13 -5.90
CA LEU A 289 -9.16 -21.09 -6.34
C LEU A 289 -9.56 -22.05 -5.23
N MET A 290 -8.57 -22.59 -4.52
CA MET A 290 -8.78 -23.59 -3.45
C MET A 290 -7.70 -23.45 -2.38
N VAL A 291 -8.02 -23.94 -1.18
CA VAL A 291 -7.08 -24.07 -0.06
C VAL A 291 -7.16 -25.47 0.51
N THR A 292 -6.03 -26.11 0.78
CA THR A 292 -6.02 -27.40 1.49
C THR A 292 -6.21 -27.22 2.98
N LEU A 293 -6.67 -28.25 3.69
CA LEU A 293 -6.80 -28.23 5.15
C LEU A 293 -5.48 -27.96 5.88
N SER A 294 -4.35 -28.23 5.25
CA SER A 294 -3.02 -27.88 5.81
C SER A 294 -2.58 -26.44 5.51
N GLY A 295 -3.37 -25.69 4.74
CA GLY A 295 -3.08 -24.28 4.39
C GLY A 295 -2.25 -24.07 3.12
N GLY A 296 -2.10 -25.11 2.28
CA GLY A 296 -1.55 -24.94 0.93
C GLY A 296 -2.59 -24.29 0.01
N VAL A 297 -2.15 -23.42 -0.90
CA VAL A 297 -3.03 -22.58 -1.75
C VAL A 297 -2.87 -22.96 -3.22
N VAL A 298 -3.99 -23.04 -3.93
CA VAL A 298 -4.07 -23.28 -5.38
C VAL A 298 -4.66 -22.05 -6.05
N SER A 299 -3.93 -21.44 -6.99
CA SER A 299 -4.39 -20.22 -7.66
C SER A 299 -4.36 -20.28 -9.19
N ASP A 300 -3.54 -21.14 -9.79
CA ASP A 300 -3.25 -21.08 -11.22
C ASP A 300 -3.41 -22.40 -11.97
N GLY A 301 -3.22 -23.55 -11.31
CA GLY A 301 -3.18 -24.85 -11.98
C GLY A 301 -4.16 -25.87 -11.40
N LEU A 302 -4.50 -26.87 -12.20
CA LEU A 302 -5.34 -28.00 -11.85
C LEU A 302 -4.52 -29.28 -11.70
N GLU A 303 -5.06 -30.30 -11.04
CA GLU A 303 -4.40 -31.60 -10.82
C GLU A 303 -4.02 -32.32 -12.12
N ASP A 304 -4.75 -32.07 -13.19
CA ASP A 304 -4.50 -32.63 -14.52
C ASP A 304 -3.39 -31.90 -15.31
N GLY A 305 -2.72 -30.92 -14.68
CA GLY A 305 -1.62 -30.14 -15.24
C GLY A 305 -2.07 -28.95 -16.08
N ARG A 306 -3.36 -28.68 -16.22
CA ARG A 306 -3.85 -27.49 -16.93
C ARG A 306 -3.61 -26.23 -16.10
N VAL A 307 -3.05 -25.20 -16.73
CA VAL A 307 -2.96 -23.85 -16.18
C VAL A 307 -4.23 -23.10 -16.59
N VAL A 308 -4.96 -22.57 -15.60
CA VAL A 308 -6.26 -21.90 -15.79
C VAL A 308 -6.22 -20.42 -15.42
N SER A 309 -5.14 -19.96 -14.80
CA SER A 309 -4.92 -18.56 -14.42
C SER A 309 -3.43 -18.24 -14.37
N GLY A 310 -3.08 -16.95 -14.37
CA GLY A 310 -1.72 -16.47 -14.09
C GLY A 310 -1.50 -16.29 -12.58
N VAL A 311 -0.31 -16.59 -12.11
CA VAL A 311 0.09 -16.34 -10.71
C VAL A 311 0.30 -14.85 -10.46
N GLY A 312 0.84 -14.09 -11.43
CA GLY A 312 1.23 -12.69 -11.27
C GLY A 312 2.20 -12.52 -10.10
N GLY A 313 2.03 -11.44 -9.35
CA GLY A 313 2.85 -11.13 -8.17
C GLY A 313 2.43 -11.85 -6.87
N GLN A 314 1.47 -12.77 -6.89
CA GLN A 314 0.94 -13.38 -5.67
C GLN A 314 2.03 -13.99 -4.78
N TYR A 315 2.93 -14.81 -5.34
CA TYR A 315 4.02 -15.42 -4.58
C TYR A 315 4.95 -14.35 -3.96
N ASN A 316 5.23 -13.28 -4.67
CA ASN A 316 6.09 -12.19 -4.20
C ASN A 316 5.48 -11.50 -2.98
N PHE A 317 4.19 -11.18 -3.02
CA PHE A 317 3.47 -10.57 -1.90
C PHE A 317 3.33 -11.53 -0.71
N VAL A 318 3.15 -12.83 -0.96
CA VAL A 318 3.17 -13.86 0.08
C VAL A 318 4.54 -13.89 0.78
N SER A 319 5.62 -13.96 0.02
CA SER A 319 6.98 -13.95 0.55
C SER A 319 7.27 -12.66 1.33
N MET A 320 6.86 -11.52 0.80
CA MET A 320 7.01 -10.21 1.44
C MET A 320 6.24 -10.13 2.76
N ALA A 321 5.01 -10.65 2.82
CA ALA A 321 4.20 -10.70 4.04
C ALA A 321 4.89 -11.47 5.17
N HIS A 322 5.73 -12.46 4.83
CA HIS A 322 6.50 -13.23 5.81
C HIS A 322 7.86 -12.59 6.14
N ALA A 323 8.41 -11.80 5.23
CA ALA A 323 9.68 -11.09 5.45
C ALA A 323 9.50 -9.80 6.29
N LEU A 324 8.34 -9.18 6.23
CA LEU A 324 8.00 -7.98 7.02
C LEU A 324 7.54 -8.39 8.42
N GLN A 325 8.03 -7.68 9.45
CA GLN A 325 7.70 -7.97 10.86
C GLN A 325 6.20 -7.96 11.11
N ASP A 326 5.49 -6.95 10.62
CA ASP A 326 4.05 -6.75 10.82
C ASP A 326 3.21 -7.10 9.57
N GLY A 327 3.86 -7.72 8.57
CA GLY A 327 3.22 -8.13 7.33
C GLY A 327 2.28 -9.32 7.54
N ARG A 328 1.11 -9.28 6.91
CA ARG A 328 0.14 -10.39 6.92
C ARG A 328 -0.36 -10.67 5.51
N LEU A 329 -0.30 -11.94 5.16
CA LEU A 329 -0.96 -12.47 3.98
C LEU A 329 -2.43 -12.79 4.30
N ILE A 330 -3.34 -12.38 3.44
CA ILE A 330 -4.75 -12.74 3.50
C ILE A 330 -5.14 -13.38 2.18
N MET A 331 -5.45 -14.67 2.22
CA MET A 331 -5.97 -15.41 1.07
C MET A 331 -7.47 -15.47 1.15
N MET A 332 -8.14 -15.14 0.04
CA MET A 332 -9.59 -15.09 -0.03
C MET A 332 -10.12 -16.08 -1.06
N LEU A 333 -11.23 -16.71 -0.73
CA LEU A 333 -11.98 -17.54 -1.65
C LEU A 333 -13.41 -17.71 -1.17
N ARG A 334 -14.35 -17.95 -2.09
CA ARG A 334 -15.65 -18.50 -1.71
C ARG A 334 -15.45 -19.94 -1.23
N SER A 335 -16.10 -20.35 -0.15
CA SER A 335 -15.92 -21.67 0.44
C SER A 335 -16.32 -22.81 -0.52
N HIS A 336 -17.20 -22.53 -1.46
CA HIS A 336 -17.69 -23.51 -2.43
C HIS A 336 -17.90 -22.90 -3.82
N ARG A 337 -18.01 -23.77 -4.80
CA ARG A 337 -18.41 -23.48 -6.19
C ARG A 337 -19.48 -24.47 -6.63
N THR A 338 -20.30 -24.08 -7.59
CA THR A 338 -21.25 -24.98 -8.24
C THR A 338 -20.71 -25.40 -9.61
N LYS A 339 -20.66 -26.69 -9.86
CA LYS A 339 -20.31 -27.27 -11.17
C LYS A 339 -21.38 -28.30 -11.54
N ASP A 340 -21.98 -28.13 -12.71
CA ASP A 340 -23.03 -29.02 -13.24
C ASP A 340 -24.21 -29.22 -12.23
N GLY A 341 -24.57 -28.15 -11.50
CA GLY A 341 -25.63 -28.17 -10.49
C GLY A 341 -25.20 -28.79 -9.14
N VAL A 342 -23.96 -29.24 -8.99
CA VAL A 342 -23.43 -29.86 -7.76
C VAL A 342 -22.54 -28.86 -7.04
N ALA A 343 -22.81 -28.65 -5.73
CA ALA A 343 -21.96 -27.85 -4.86
C ALA A 343 -20.68 -28.62 -4.52
N MET A 344 -19.53 -28.00 -4.74
CA MET A 344 -18.21 -28.53 -4.45
C MET A 344 -17.43 -27.60 -3.54
N SER A 345 -16.82 -28.13 -2.48
CA SER A 345 -15.98 -27.33 -1.60
C SER A 345 -14.71 -26.84 -2.30
N ASN A 346 -14.34 -25.58 -2.03
CA ASN A 346 -13.03 -25.01 -2.37
C ASN A 346 -12.02 -25.17 -1.22
N ILE A 347 -12.47 -25.59 -0.04
CA ILE A 347 -11.60 -26.09 1.03
C ILE A 347 -11.47 -27.60 0.83
N VAL A 348 -10.29 -28.08 0.47
CA VAL A 348 -10.06 -29.47 0.07
C VAL A 348 -9.10 -30.16 1.03
N TRP A 349 -9.20 -31.49 1.12
CA TRP A 349 -8.29 -32.26 1.99
C TRP A 349 -6.85 -32.14 1.49
N ASN A 350 -6.65 -32.36 0.23
CA ASN A 350 -5.37 -32.34 -0.46
C ASN A 350 -5.60 -31.96 -1.93
N TYR A 351 -4.56 -31.49 -2.62
CA TYR A 351 -4.59 -31.18 -4.05
C TYR A 351 -3.21 -31.39 -4.67
N GLY A 352 -3.14 -31.94 -5.88
CA GLY A 352 -1.90 -32.33 -6.56
C GLY A 352 -1.06 -31.15 -7.08
N HIS A 353 -1.65 -29.95 -7.18
CA HIS A 353 -0.97 -28.73 -7.59
C HIS A 353 -0.99 -27.70 -6.46
N MET A 354 0.13 -27.00 -6.21
CA MET A 354 0.26 -25.97 -5.19
C MET A 354 0.94 -24.73 -5.77
N THR A 355 0.24 -23.60 -5.74
CA THR A 355 0.83 -22.29 -6.08
C THR A 355 1.62 -21.74 -4.88
N ILE A 356 1.03 -21.77 -3.67
CA ILE A 356 1.67 -21.33 -2.43
C ILE A 356 1.79 -22.51 -1.48
N PRO A 357 3.00 -22.89 -1.07
CA PRO A 357 3.20 -24.01 -0.16
C PRO A 357 2.69 -23.70 1.25
N ARG A 358 2.25 -24.73 1.98
CA ARG A 358 1.71 -24.62 3.33
C ARG A 358 2.63 -23.97 4.36
N ILE A 359 3.93 -23.94 4.13
CA ILE A 359 4.89 -23.26 5.02
C ILE A 359 4.74 -21.74 5.02
N LEU A 360 4.11 -21.18 3.98
CA LEU A 360 3.79 -19.76 3.85
C LEU A 360 2.32 -19.44 4.16
N ARG A 361 1.62 -20.34 4.84
CA ARG A 361 0.24 -20.11 5.28
C ARG A 361 0.15 -18.99 6.31
N ASP A 362 -0.93 -18.21 6.24
CA ASP A 362 -1.17 -17.13 7.19
C ASP A 362 -2.67 -17.00 7.53
N ILE A 363 -3.41 -16.15 6.83
CA ILE A 363 -4.85 -15.98 7.04
C ILE A 363 -5.61 -16.43 5.80
N VAL A 364 -6.66 -17.18 6.01
CA VAL A 364 -7.64 -17.58 4.99
C VAL A 364 -8.99 -17.00 5.37
N VAL A 365 -9.68 -16.38 4.42
CA VAL A 365 -11.00 -15.76 4.61
C VAL A 365 -11.99 -16.32 3.60
N THR A 366 -13.14 -16.73 4.11
CA THR A 366 -14.31 -17.10 3.31
C THR A 366 -15.52 -16.26 3.74
N GLU A 367 -16.66 -16.43 3.10
CA GLU A 367 -17.94 -15.83 3.51
C GLU A 367 -18.38 -16.21 4.93
N PHE A 368 -17.85 -17.31 5.50
CA PHE A 368 -18.18 -17.79 6.84
C PHE A 368 -17.28 -17.26 7.95
N GLY A 369 -16.11 -16.71 7.61
CA GLY A 369 -15.23 -16.17 8.64
C GLY A 369 -13.74 -16.18 8.29
N ILE A 370 -12.94 -16.01 9.32
CA ILE A 370 -11.49 -15.81 9.28
C ILE A 370 -10.79 -16.98 9.96
N ALA A 371 -9.91 -17.66 9.23
CA ALA A 371 -9.02 -18.69 9.77
C ALA A 371 -7.58 -18.15 9.85
N ASN A 372 -7.06 -17.95 11.05
CA ASN A 372 -5.66 -17.58 11.28
C ASN A 372 -4.82 -18.87 11.43
N LEU A 373 -3.96 -19.12 10.44
CA LEU A 373 -3.15 -20.35 10.36
C LEU A 373 -1.68 -20.13 10.77
N ARG A 374 -1.23 -18.85 10.86
CA ARG A 374 0.16 -18.52 11.21
C ARG A 374 0.49 -19.01 12.61
N SER A 375 1.65 -19.64 12.76
CA SER A 375 2.18 -20.16 14.02
C SER A 375 1.34 -21.28 14.66
N LYS A 376 0.48 -21.95 13.90
CA LYS A 376 -0.29 -23.10 14.33
C LYS A 376 0.28 -24.41 13.77
N THR A 377 0.16 -25.49 14.54
CA THR A 377 0.44 -26.84 14.08
C THR A 377 -0.65 -27.31 13.11
N ASP A 378 -0.33 -28.33 12.29
CA ASP A 378 -1.34 -28.90 11.38
C ASP A 378 -2.56 -29.42 12.13
N LYS A 379 -2.37 -30.01 13.33
CA LYS A 379 -3.48 -30.48 14.18
C LYS A 379 -4.40 -29.36 14.63
N GLU A 380 -3.84 -28.20 15.03
CA GLU A 380 -4.64 -27.04 15.45
C GLU A 380 -5.37 -26.35 14.29
N ILE A 381 -4.89 -26.53 13.07
CA ILE A 381 -5.52 -25.97 11.87
C ILE A 381 -6.68 -26.84 11.41
N MET A 382 -6.53 -28.16 11.51
CA MET A 382 -7.54 -29.14 11.08
C MET A 382 -8.66 -29.35 12.11
N ALA A 383 -8.45 -28.94 13.35
CA ALA A 383 -9.45 -28.99 14.42
C ALA A 383 -10.41 -27.78 14.33
#